data_1830aba2717267a9aec715af7f25f256
#
_entry.id   1830aba2717267a9aec715af7f25f256
#
_cell.length_a   1.000
_cell.length_b   1.000
_cell.length_c   1.000
_cell.angle_alpha   90.00
_cell.angle_beta   90.00
_cell.angle_gamma   90.00
#
_symmetry.space_group_name_H-M   'P 1'
#
loop_
_entity.id
_entity.type
_entity.pdbx_description
1 polymer ?
#
loop_
_entity_poly.entity_id
_entity_poly.type
_entity_poly.pdbx_seq_one_letter_code
_entity_poly.pdbx_strand_id
1 'polypeptide(L)'
;MKSSLVLMAAGLGTRFGGTKQLVPVGKNGETLLDFTIQDALHAGITNVVIIVRSEIASDMKSHVQRLHPEGLDFKFVLQDRYGPPRAKPWGTTHAVISASQAIEGPFILANADDYYGSSSIEVAFEQLANLDEKSAALITFELSKTLSSSGPVTRGVCDVQNGLLAEVIETEGLFLNESTKEITCIGGNVLEPNTPVSMNLWCFHPSILGSLQSLWEKFFDENRQSETAECLLPVCISTLMDLYDFQISTVPSEEEWTGLTNPDDLELVRNKIYNLRN
;
A
#
# COMPACT_ATOMS: atom_id res chain seq x y z
N MET A 1 -7.30 -12.48 -18.21
CA MET A 1 -8.26 -11.67 -17.43
C MET A 1 -7.69 -10.26 -17.33
N LYS A 2 -8.48 -9.20 -17.56
CA LYS A 2 -7.99 -7.84 -17.27
C LYS A 2 -7.85 -7.69 -15.77
N SER A 3 -6.74 -7.11 -15.32
CA SER A 3 -6.44 -6.86 -13.93
C SER A 3 -5.63 -5.58 -13.78
N SER A 4 -5.71 -4.95 -12.62
CA SER A 4 -5.07 -3.66 -12.39
C SER A 4 -4.06 -3.71 -11.22
N LEU A 5 -2.97 -2.95 -11.36
CA LEU A 5 -2.18 -2.48 -10.23
C LEU A 5 -2.64 -1.06 -9.88
N VAL A 6 -2.98 -0.82 -8.65
CA VAL A 6 -3.38 0.50 -8.13
C VAL A 6 -2.34 0.98 -7.13
N LEU A 7 -1.65 2.05 -7.45
CA LEU A 7 -0.56 2.61 -6.64
C LEU A 7 -1.01 3.89 -5.94
N MET A 8 -0.95 3.90 -4.62
CA MET A 8 -1.27 5.07 -3.79
C MET A 8 -0.05 5.98 -3.68
N ALA A 9 0.01 7.03 -4.50
CA ALA A 9 1.09 8.02 -4.54
C ALA A 9 0.68 9.43 -4.08
N ALA A 10 -0.53 9.60 -3.52
CA ALA A 10 -1.08 10.90 -3.14
C ALA A 10 -0.65 11.39 -1.74
N GLY A 11 0.16 10.64 -1.01
CA GLY A 11 0.68 11.01 0.31
C GLY A 11 1.50 12.30 0.29
N LEU A 12 1.41 13.11 1.37
CA LEU A 12 2.04 14.43 1.45
C LEU A 12 3.57 14.41 1.48
N GLY A 13 4.19 13.30 1.90
CA GLY A 13 5.65 13.13 1.90
C GLY A 13 6.44 14.20 2.65
N THR A 14 5.83 14.88 3.62
CA THR A 14 6.33 16.11 4.26
C THR A 14 7.72 16.02 4.86
N ARG A 15 8.17 14.80 5.24
CA ARG A 15 9.49 14.57 5.85
C ARG A 15 10.66 14.65 4.85
N PHE A 16 10.39 14.52 3.55
CA PHE A 16 11.42 14.48 2.49
C PHE A 16 11.70 15.81 1.83
N GLY A 17 11.00 16.90 2.23
CA GLY A 17 11.17 18.23 1.61
C GLY A 17 10.83 18.28 0.11
N GLY A 18 10.21 17.24 -0.44
CA GLY A 18 9.85 17.08 -1.85
C GLY A 18 8.94 15.87 -2.06
N THR A 19 8.79 15.46 -3.32
CA THR A 19 7.95 14.31 -3.69
C THR A 19 8.66 13.01 -3.36
N LYS A 20 8.41 12.48 -2.18
CA LYS A 20 8.98 11.22 -1.66
C LYS A 20 8.89 10.06 -2.67
N GLN A 21 7.77 9.98 -3.38
CA GLN A 21 7.47 8.93 -4.36
C GLN A 21 8.36 8.98 -5.61
N LEU A 22 9.06 10.11 -5.85
CA LEU A 22 9.97 10.30 -6.98
C LEU A 22 11.44 10.26 -6.57
N VAL A 23 11.76 9.84 -5.35
CA VAL A 23 13.16 9.71 -4.90
C VAL A 23 13.80 8.52 -5.59
N PRO A 24 14.89 8.71 -6.37
CA PRO A 24 15.52 7.65 -7.12
C PRO A 24 16.31 6.72 -6.20
N VAL A 25 16.06 5.42 -6.35
CA VAL A 25 16.75 4.34 -5.62
C VAL A 25 17.48 3.38 -6.54
N GLY A 26 17.10 3.29 -7.80
CA GLY A 26 17.73 2.46 -8.83
C GLY A 26 18.83 3.20 -9.61
N LYS A 27 19.62 2.44 -10.37
CA LYS A 27 20.77 2.94 -11.14
C LYS A 27 20.41 3.88 -12.28
N ASN A 28 19.24 3.68 -12.91
CA ASN A 28 18.78 4.48 -14.03
C ASN A 28 17.79 5.56 -13.60
N GLY A 29 17.66 5.78 -12.28
CA GLY A 29 16.74 6.72 -11.67
C GLY A 29 15.36 6.14 -11.38
N GLU A 30 15.26 4.81 -11.31
CA GLU A 30 14.04 4.12 -10.87
C GLU A 30 13.74 4.46 -9.41
N THR A 31 12.47 4.55 -9.08
CA THR A 31 11.93 4.69 -7.73
C THR A 31 11.39 3.34 -7.24
N LEU A 32 10.94 3.23 -6.00
CA LEU A 32 10.29 2.00 -5.50
C LEU A 32 9.04 1.65 -6.30
N LEU A 33 8.26 2.66 -6.68
CA LEU A 33 7.09 2.54 -7.55
C LEU A 33 7.44 1.82 -8.88
N ASP A 34 8.57 2.16 -9.51
CA ASP A 34 8.93 1.59 -10.81
C ASP A 34 9.22 0.09 -10.72
N PHE A 35 9.86 -0.34 -9.65
CA PHE A 35 10.12 -1.77 -9.42
C PHE A 35 8.82 -2.53 -9.17
N THR A 36 7.89 -1.97 -8.39
CA THR A 36 6.56 -2.56 -8.19
C THR A 36 5.78 -2.65 -9.51
N ILE A 37 5.86 -1.63 -10.37
CA ILE A 37 5.27 -1.67 -11.72
C ILE A 37 5.90 -2.77 -12.57
N GLN A 38 7.23 -2.87 -12.60
CA GLN A 38 7.96 -3.89 -13.37
C GLN A 38 7.54 -5.31 -12.94
N ASP A 39 7.47 -5.56 -11.62
CA ASP A 39 7.08 -6.85 -11.09
C ASP A 39 5.62 -7.19 -11.43
N ALA A 40 4.71 -6.23 -11.32
CA ALA A 40 3.31 -6.42 -11.67
C ALA A 40 3.10 -6.73 -13.17
N LEU A 41 3.83 -6.05 -14.04
CA LEU A 41 3.80 -6.31 -15.48
C LEU A 41 4.35 -7.71 -15.81
N HIS A 42 5.44 -8.13 -15.14
CA HIS A 42 5.97 -9.49 -15.27
C HIS A 42 4.98 -10.55 -14.80
N ALA A 43 4.25 -10.30 -13.71
CA ALA A 43 3.21 -11.18 -13.21
C ALA A 43 1.98 -11.27 -14.13
N GLY A 44 1.79 -10.31 -15.06
CA GLY A 44 0.70 -10.31 -16.04
C GLY A 44 -0.37 -9.25 -15.82
N ILE A 45 -0.14 -8.26 -14.97
CA ILE A 45 -1.00 -7.06 -14.85
C ILE A 45 -0.99 -6.30 -16.17
N THR A 46 -2.17 -5.83 -16.61
CA THR A 46 -2.36 -5.18 -17.91
C THR A 46 -2.75 -3.69 -17.82
N ASN A 47 -3.11 -3.22 -16.62
CA ASN A 47 -3.55 -1.85 -16.38
C ASN A 47 -2.89 -1.31 -15.10
N VAL A 48 -2.25 -0.15 -15.18
CA VAL A 48 -1.61 0.50 -14.03
C VAL A 48 -2.29 1.83 -13.75
N VAL A 49 -2.82 1.96 -12.54
CA VAL A 49 -3.51 3.16 -12.05
C VAL A 49 -2.66 3.79 -10.95
N ILE A 50 -2.27 5.04 -11.14
CA ILE A 50 -1.46 5.78 -10.18
C ILE A 50 -2.30 6.91 -9.61
N ILE A 51 -2.60 6.83 -8.32
CA ILE A 51 -3.38 7.82 -7.60
C ILE A 51 -2.40 8.88 -7.08
N VAL A 52 -2.54 10.11 -7.57
CA VAL A 52 -1.66 11.23 -7.25
C VAL A 52 -2.45 12.45 -6.81
N ARG A 53 -1.76 13.48 -6.31
CA ARG A 53 -2.31 14.84 -6.17
C ARG A 53 -1.95 15.67 -7.38
N SER A 54 -2.79 16.68 -7.68
CA SER A 54 -2.57 17.61 -8.82
C SER A 54 -1.17 18.22 -8.81
N GLU A 55 -0.63 18.50 -7.62
CA GLU A 55 0.68 19.13 -7.43
C GLU A 55 1.84 18.33 -8.02
N ILE A 56 1.80 16.98 -7.93
CA ILE A 56 2.89 16.09 -8.37
C ILE A 56 2.56 15.34 -9.66
N ALA A 57 1.35 15.48 -10.19
CA ALA A 57 0.86 14.68 -11.31
C ALA A 57 1.71 14.84 -12.58
N SER A 58 2.16 16.06 -12.89
CA SER A 58 3.01 16.32 -14.07
C SER A 58 4.36 15.62 -13.95
N ASP A 59 5.00 15.73 -12.78
CA ASP A 59 6.31 15.15 -12.54
C ASP A 59 6.23 13.61 -12.52
N MET A 60 5.20 13.07 -11.87
CA MET A 60 4.94 11.61 -11.85
C MET A 60 4.72 11.08 -13.27
N LYS A 61 3.90 11.77 -14.08
CA LYS A 61 3.66 11.37 -15.46
C LYS A 61 4.94 11.39 -16.29
N SER A 62 5.73 12.44 -16.19
CA SER A 62 7.01 12.57 -16.91
C SER A 62 8.00 11.50 -16.48
N HIS A 63 8.06 11.19 -15.18
CA HIS A 63 8.91 10.14 -14.63
C HIS A 63 8.55 8.76 -15.18
N VAL A 64 7.28 8.37 -15.08
CA VAL A 64 6.79 7.06 -15.54
C VAL A 64 6.98 6.91 -17.05
N GLN A 65 6.67 7.93 -17.85
CA GLN A 65 6.87 7.91 -19.31
C GLN A 65 8.33 7.75 -19.73
N ARG A 66 9.26 8.26 -18.93
CA ARG A 66 10.71 8.13 -19.19
C ARG A 66 11.23 6.71 -18.92
N LEU A 67 10.71 6.03 -17.92
CA LEU A 67 11.25 4.75 -17.42
C LEU A 67 10.53 3.52 -17.94
N HIS A 68 9.29 3.66 -18.37
CA HIS A 68 8.49 2.54 -18.85
C HIS A 68 8.22 2.62 -20.36
N PRO A 69 8.21 1.46 -21.05
CA PRO A 69 8.03 1.42 -22.51
C PRO A 69 6.74 2.09 -22.99
N GLU A 70 6.79 2.62 -24.21
CA GLU A 70 5.59 3.07 -24.92
C GLU A 70 4.60 1.89 -25.11
N GLY A 71 3.31 2.17 -24.96
CA GLY A 71 2.25 1.18 -25.18
C GLY A 71 1.66 0.58 -23.91
N LEU A 72 2.21 0.90 -22.73
CA LEU A 72 1.56 0.59 -21.45
C LEU A 72 0.49 1.64 -21.13
N ASP A 73 -0.70 1.17 -20.72
CA ASP A 73 -1.81 2.04 -20.34
C ASP A 73 -1.67 2.49 -18.88
N PHE A 74 -1.02 3.64 -18.68
CA PHE A 74 -0.93 4.29 -17.37
C PHE A 74 -2.05 5.28 -17.19
N LYS A 75 -2.88 5.06 -16.17
CA LYS A 75 -3.97 5.97 -15.80
C LYS A 75 -3.58 6.75 -14.55
N PHE A 76 -3.59 8.07 -14.66
CA PHE A 76 -3.29 8.97 -13.54
C PHE A 76 -4.59 9.53 -12.99
N VAL A 77 -4.85 9.28 -11.70
CA VAL A 77 -6.07 9.73 -11.02
C VAL A 77 -5.70 10.80 -9.99
N LEU A 78 -6.40 11.93 -10.06
CA LEU A 78 -6.17 13.06 -9.16
C LEU A 78 -7.08 12.96 -7.93
N GLN A 79 -6.56 12.44 -6.82
CA GLN A 79 -7.33 12.27 -5.59
C GLN A 79 -7.93 13.58 -5.08
N ASP A 80 -7.21 14.68 -5.18
CA ASP A 80 -7.63 16.01 -4.72
C ASP A 80 -8.69 16.68 -5.62
N ARG A 81 -9.05 16.03 -6.74
CA ARG A 81 -10.14 16.43 -7.64
C ARG A 81 -11.40 15.60 -7.45
N TYR A 82 -11.32 14.56 -6.64
CA TYR A 82 -12.46 13.72 -6.32
C TYR A 82 -13.09 14.18 -5.00
N GLY A 83 -14.39 14.47 -5.02
CA GLY A 83 -15.13 14.93 -3.84
C GLY A 83 -14.78 16.35 -3.39
N PRO A 84 -15.09 16.72 -2.16
CA PRO A 84 -14.90 18.07 -1.65
C PRO A 84 -13.43 18.44 -1.48
N PRO A 85 -13.02 19.64 -1.92
CA PRO A 85 -11.63 20.08 -1.80
C PRO A 85 -11.21 20.26 -0.34
N ARG A 86 -10.01 19.78 0.01
CA ARG A 86 -9.41 19.93 1.33
C ARG A 86 -7.89 19.90 1.23
N ALA A 87 -7.21 20.62 2.14
CA ALA A 87 -5.74 20.69 2.17
C ALA A 87 -5.11 19.32 2.53
N LYS A 88 -5.64 18.64 3.57
CA LYS A 88 -5.21 17.29 3.93
C LYS A 88 -6.05 16.27 3.14
N PRO A 89 -5.45 15.23 2.51
CA PRO A 89 -6.21 14.17 1.86
C PRO A 89 -7.22 13.49 2.79
N TRP A 90 -8.34 13.02 2.22
CA TRP A 90 -9.42 12.38 2.98
C TRP A 90 -9.14 10.95 3.46
N GLY A 91 -7.93 10.44 3.24
CA GLY A 91 -7.50 9.11 3.66
C GLY A 91 -7.42 8.10 2.52
N THR A 92 -7.02 6.88 2.88
CA THR A 92 -6.70 5.81 1.91
C THR A 92 -7.94 5.22 1.25
N THR A 93 -9.09 5.13 1.94
CA THR A 93 -10.35 4.72 1.31
C THR A 93 -10.76 5.69 0.21
N HIS A 94 -10.68 7.00 0.48
CA HIS A 94 -10.98 8.03 -0.50
C HIS A 94 -10.04 7.98 -1.71
N ALA A 95 -8.75 7.66 -1.49
CA ALA A 95 -7.82 7.44 -2.58
C ALA A 95 -8.30 6.31 -3.50
N VAL A 96 -8.62 5.14 -2.94
CA VAL A 96 -9.05 3.96 -3.71
C VAL A 96 -10.32 4.24 -4.50
N ILE A 97 -11.36 4.82 -3.89
CA ILE A 97 -12.62 5.10 -4.58
C ILE A 97 -12.48 6.18 -5.66
N SER A 98 -11.55 7.12 -5.51
CA SER A 98 -11.26 8.12 -6.56
C SER A 98 -10.82 7.46 -7.87
N ALA A 99 -10.20 6.28 -7.79
CA ALA A 99 -9.71 5.54 -8.93
C ALA A 99 -10.73 4.52 -9.52
N SER A 100 -11.93 4.43 -8.97
CA SER A 100 -12.90 3.39 -9.31
C SER A 100 -13.19 3.25 -10.81
N GLN A 101 -13.26 4.36 -11.55
CA GLN A 101 -13.50 4.34 -13.00
C GLN A 101 -12.27 3.98 -13.83
N ALA A 102 -11.07 4.04 -13.25
CA ALA A 102 -9.82 3.71 -13.91
C ALA A 102 -9.41 2.23 -13.70
N ILE A 103 -9.95 1.59 -12.66
CA ILE A 103 -9.66 0.20 -12.31
C ILE A 103 -10.41 -0.74 -13.25
N GLU A 104 -9.68 -1.71 -13.82
CA GLU A 104 -10.23 -2.73 -14.71
C GLU A 104 -10.03 -4.12 -14.11
N GLY A 105 -11.14 -4.82 -13.81
CA GLY A 105 -11.12 -6.16 -13.22
C GLY A 105 -10.61 -6.21 -11.77
N PRO A 106 -10.26 -7.40 -11.27
CA PRO A 106 -9.61 -7.55 -9.97
C PRO A 106 -8.30 -6.78 -9.91
N PHE A 107 -7.92 -6.31 -8.72
CA PHE A 107 -6.78 -5.41 -8.63
C PHE A 107 -5.92 -5.63 -7.38
N ILE A 108 -4.63 -5.36 -7.54
CA ILE A 108 -3.66 -5.23 -6.46
C ILE A 108 -3.61 -3.77 -6.06
N LEU A 109 -3.73 -3.48 -4.79
CA LEU A 109 -3.52 -2.16 -4.20
C LEU A 109 -2.20 -2.15 -3.43
N ALA A 110 -1.37 -1.15 -3.68
CA ALA A 110 -0.05 -1.02 -3.04
C ALA A 110 0.31 0.45 -2.80
N ASN A 111 1.20 0.70 -1.86
CA ASN A 111 1.80 2.02 -1.66
C ASN A 111 2.88 2.28 -2.72
N ALA A 112 2.98 3.51 -3.20
CA ALA A 112 3.97 3.88 -4.21
C ALA A 112 5.39 4.10 -3.64
N ASP A 113 5.52 4.22 -2.33
CA ASP A 113 6.79 4.45 -1.62
C ASP A 113 7.32 3.20 -0.91
N ASP A 114 6.76 2.04 -1.24
CA ASP A 114 7.12 0.72 -0.73
C ASP A 114 7.56 -0.20 -1.87
N TYR A 115 8.51 -1.09 -1.56
CA TYR A 115 8.91 -2.21 -2.39
C TYR A 115 8.64 -3.52 -1.66
N TYR A 116 7.90 -4.39 -2.30
CA TYR A 116 7.34 -5.61 -1.69
C TYR A 116 8.10 -6.88 -2.05
N GLY A 117 9.05 -6.81 -3.00
CA GLY A 117 9.67 -7.99 -3.61
C GLY A 117 8.84 -8.58 -4.76
N SER A 118 9.53 -9.14 -5.76
CA SER A 118 8.87 -9.66 -6.97
C SER A 118 7.94 -10.83 -6.67
N SER A 119 8.35 -11.75 -5.79
CA SER A 119 7.53 -12.91 -5.45
C SER A 119 6.25 -12.53 -4.69
N SER A 120 6.27 -11.46 -3.88
CA SER A 120 5.05 -10.95 -3.24
C SER A 120 4.02 -10.43 -4.25
N ILE A 121 4.49 -9.79 -5.31
CA ILE A 121 3.61 -9.28 -6.39
C ILE A 121 3.08 -10.44 -7.24
N GLU A 122 3.89 -11.46 -7.53
CA GLU A 122 3.45 -12.67 -8.22
C GLU A 122 2.37 -13.40 -7.42
N VAL A 123 2.60 -13.62 -6.13
CA VAL A 123 1.62 -14.24 -5.22
C VAL A 123 0.34 -13.40 -5.15
N ALA A 124 0.45 -12.07 -5.06
CA ALA A 124 -0.71 -11.18 -5.08
C ALA A 124 -1.50 -11.30 -6.40
N PHE A 125 -0.82 -11.39 -7.53
CA PHE A 125 -1.47 -11.59 -8.83
C PHE A 125 -2.22 -12.92 -8.91
N GLU A 126 -1.64 -14.01 -8.39
CA GLU A 126 -2.29 -15.32 -8.33
C GLU A 126 -3.58 -15.29 -7.50
N GLN A 127 -3.62 -14.50 -6.42
CA GLN A 127 -4.83 -14.36 -5.60
C GLN A 127 -5.99 -13.75 -6.38
N LEU A 128 -5.74 -12.86 -7.35
CA LEU A 128 -6.82 -12.17 -8.10
C LEU A 128 -7.79 -13.12 -8.78
N ALA A 129 -7.34 -14.31 -9.18
CA ALA A 129 -8.17 -15.30 -9.85
C ALA A 129 -9.17 -16.01 -8.92
N ASN A 130 -8.92 -15.96 -7.61
CA ASN A 130 -9.69 -16.69 -6.59
C ASN A 130 -10.67 -15.78 -5.83
N LEU A 131 -10.66 -14.47 -6.11
CA LEU A 131 -11.51 -13.50 -5.42
C LEU A 131 -12.93 -13.49 -5.98
N ASP A 132 -13.88 -13.29 -5.10
CA ASP A 132 -15.29 -13.05 -5.40
C ASP A 132 -15.80 -11.74 -4.76
N GLU A 133 -17.10 -11.51 -4.83
CA GLU A 133 -17.72 -10.27 -4.34
C GLU A 133 -17.63 -10.07 -2.81
N LYS A 134 -17.35 -11.14 -2.06
CA LYS A 134 -17.28 -11.13 -0.60
C LYS A 134 -15.89 -11.45 -0.05
N SER A 135 -14.89 -11.47 -0.91
CA SER A 135 -13.54 -11.86 -0.51
C SER A 135 -12.48 -10.87 -0.97
N ALA A 136 -11.39 -10.85 -0.21
CA ALA A 136 -10.15 -10.16 -0.51
C ALA A 136 -8.96 -11.02 -0.07
N ALA A 137 -7.76 -10.64 -0.47
CA ALA A 137 -6.55 -11.20 0.11
C ALA A 137 -5.62 -10.07 0.59
N LEU A 138 -4.94 -10.32 1.69
CA LEU A 138 -3.88 -9.49 2.24
C LEU A 138 -2.56 -10.25 2.16
N ILE A 139 -1.58 -9.70 1.48
CA ILE A 139 -0.22 -10.22 1.54
C ILE A 139 0.43 -9.69 2.82
N THR A 140 0.77 -10.61 3.72
CA THR A 140 1.37 -10.27 5.01
C THR A 140 2.88 -10.49 5.00
N PHE A 141 3.59 -9.75 5.82
CA PHE A 141 5.04 -9.84 5.99
C PHE A 141 5.36 -10.20 7.43
N GLU A 142 6.49 -10.87 7.65
CA GLU A 142 7.01 -11.07 9.01
C GLU A 142 7.43 -9.73 9.60
N LEU A 143 7.05 -9.44 10.84
CA LEU A 143 7.37 -8.19 11.54
C LEU A 143 8.86 -7.88 11.49
N SER A 144 9.73 -8.87 11.73
CA SER A 144 11.18 -8.73 11.70
C SER A 144 11.72 -8.24 10.35
N LYS A 145 11.04 -8.56 9.26
CA LYS A 145 11.40 -8.16 7.88
C LYS A 145 10.87 -6.78 7.48
N THR A 146 10.21 -6.07 8.39
CA THR A 146 9.60 -4.74 8.14
C THR A 146 10.10 -3.65 9.08
N LEU A 147 11.01 -3.96 9.97
CA LEU A 147 11.57 -2.99 10.91
C LEU A 147 12.55 -2.04 10.21
N SER A 148 12.75 -0.86 10.79
CA SER A 148 13.75 0.11 10.34
C SER A 148 14.91 0.15 11.33
N SER A 149 16.13 0.26 10.81
CA SER A 149 17.31 0.55 11.63
C SER A 149 17.41 2.04 12.02
N SER A 150 16.62 2.89 11.36
CA SER A 150 16.62 4.35 11.59
C SER A 150 15.69 4.78 12.73
N GLY A 151 14.96 3.84 13.36
CA GLY A 151 14.11 4.10 14.52
C GLY A 151 12.80 3.33 14.54
N PRO A 152 11.97 3.60 15.57
CA PRO A 152 10.69 2.92 15.74
C PRO A 152 9.73 3.16 14.57
N VAL A 153 8.95 2.12 14.24
CA VAL A 153 7.97 2.14 13.15
C VAL A 153 6.56 1.82 13.64
N THR A 154 5.56 2.15 12.84
CA THR A 154 4.17 1.74 13.04
C THR A 154 3.79 0.68 12.02
N ARG A 155 3.12 -0.41 12.44
CA ARG A 155 2.68 -1.49 11.55
C ARG A 155 1.28 -1.95 11.91
N GLY A 156 0.53 -2.38 10.91
CA GLY A 156 -0.73 -3.09 11.11
C GLY A 156 -0.47 -4.54 11.49
N VAL A 157 -0.42 -4.83 12.79
CA VAL A 157 -0.27 -6.20 13.28
C VAL A 157 -1.54 -6.99 13.01
N CYS A 158 -1.41 -8.14 12.35
CA CYS A 158 -2.53 -8.97 11.93
C CYS A 158 -2.79 -10.10 12.93
N ASP A 159 -4.02 -10.20 13.43
CA ASP A 159 -4.52 -11.45 14.03
C ASP A 159 -5.02 -12.35 12.90
N VAL A 160 -4.40 -13.53 12.78
CA VAL A 160 -4.70 -14.49 11.71
C VAL A 160 -5.19 -15.79 12.31
N GLN A 161 -6.40 -16.20 11.92
CA GLN A 161 -7.03 -17.44 12.39
C GLN A 161 -7.38 -18.32 11.19
N ASN A 162 -6.79 -19.53 11.14
CA ASN A 162 -7.00 -20.48 10.05
C ASN A 162 -6.74 -19.91 8.64
N GLY A 163 -5.75 -19.02 8.49
CA GLY A 163 -5.42 -18.39 7.23
C GLY A 163 -6.34 -17.23 6.84
N LEU A 164 -7.28 -16.85 7.70
CA LEU A 164 -8.14 -15.69 7.54
C LEU A 164 -7.73 -14.58 8.49
N LEU A 165 -7.83 -13.34 8.03
CA LEU A 165 -7.65 -12.16 8.85
C LEU A 165 -8.82 -12.03 9.82
N ALA A 166 -8.53 -11.99 11.12
CA ALA A 166 -9.52 -11.68 12.15
C ALA A 166 -9.52 -10.18 12.48
N GLU A 167 -8.35 -9.58 12.59
CA GLU A 167 -8.20 -8.16 12.92
C GLU A 167 -6.86 -7.60 12.41
N VAL A 168 -6.81 -6.28 12.18
CA VAL A 168 -5.56 -5.53 11.97
C VAL A 168 -5.48 -4.43 13.04
N ILE A 169 -4.45 -4.50 13.87
CA ILE A 169 -4.23 -3.53 14.95
C ILE A 169 -3.03 -2.66 14.60
N GLU A 170 -3.27 -1.36 14.40
CA GLU A 170 -2.19 -0.40 14.18
C GLU A 170 -1.36 -0.26 15.45
N THR A 171 -0.11 -0.74 15.41
CA THR A 171 0.80 -0.83 16.55
C THR A 171 1.97 0.10 16.35
N GLU A 172 2.08 1.08 17.23
CA GLU A 172 3.08 2.14 17.17
C GLU A 172 4.36 1.80 17.94
N GLY A 173 5.47 2.39 17.49
CA GLY A 173 6.74 2.34 18.20
C GLY A 173 7.39 0.97 18.21
N LEU A 174 7.18 0.19 17.18
CA LEU A 174 7.82 -1.12 17.00
C LEU A 174 9.30 -0.95 16.67
N PHE A 175 10.17 -1.59 17.43
CA PHE A 175 11.61 -1.58 17.21
C PHE A 175 12.27 -2.86 17.75
N LEU A 176 13.40 -3.23 17.15
CA LEU A 176 14.25 -4.30 17.63
C LEU A 176 15.18 -3.76 18.71
N ASN A 177 15.10 -4.31 19.93
CA ASN A 177 16.06 -4.04 20.97
C ASN A 177 17.33 -4.86 20.71
N GLU A 178 18.41 -4.19 20.33
CA GLU A 178 19.67 -4.84 19.96
C GLU A 178 20.31 -5.65 21.11
N SER A 179 20.03 -5.28 22.36
CA SER A 179 20.59 -5.94 23.54
C SER A 179 19.83 -7.21 23.91
N THR A 180 18.48 -7.17 23.90
CA THR A 180 17.62 -8.32 24.25
C THR A 180 17.24 -9.17 23.04
N LYS A 181 17.39 -8.61 21.82
CA LYS A 181 16.90 -9.20 20.55
C LYS A 181 15.38 -9.37 20.49
N GLU A 182 14.66 -8.67 21.34
CA GLU A 182 13.20 -8.65 21.36
C GLU A 182 12.65 -7.50 20.51
N ILE A 183 11.52 -7.74 19.87
CA ILE A 183 10.75 -6.69 19.20
C ILE A 183 9.70 -6.19 20.18
N THR A 184 9.76 -4.90 20.50
CA THR A 184 8.84 -4.27 21.45
C THR A 184 8.11 -3.11 20.80
N CYS A 185 6.96 -2.70 21.41
CA CYS A 185 6.18 -1.54 20.97
C CYS A 185 6.00 -0.53 22.10
N ILE A 186 5.41 0.62 21.80
CA ILE A 186 4.93 1.56 22.83
C ILE A 186 3.94 0.83 23.72
N GLY A 187 4.21 0.82 25.04
CA GLY A 187 3.44 0.03 26.03
C GLY A 187 4.18 -1.19 26.54
N GLY A 188 5.34 -1.54 25.95
CA GLY A 188 6.26 -2.56 26.47
C GLY A 188 5.86 -3.99 26.13
N ASN A 189 4.85 -4.21 25.26
CA ASN A 189 4.52 -5.54 24.80
C ASN A 189 5.65 -6.06 23.88
N VAL A 190 6.00 -7.33 24.04
CA VAL A 190 6.94 -8.05 23.18
C VAL A 190 6.16 -8.79 22.11
N LEU A 191 6.62 -8.69 20.86
CA LEU A 191 6.04 -9.39 19.72
C LEU A 191 7.05 -10.38 19.14
N GLU A 192 6.55 -11.48 18.63
CA GLU A 192 7.37 -12.49 17.97
C GLU A 192 7.89 -11.98 16.61
N PRO A 193 9.12 -12.34 16.19
CA PRO A 193 9.70 -11.90 14.92
C PRO A 193 8.87 -12.27 13.68
N ASN A 194 8.18 -13.41 13.73
CA ASN A 194 7.32 -13.92 12.66
C ASN A 194 5.86 -13.45 12.75
N THR A 195 5.54 -12.52 13.67
CA THR A 195 4.21 -11.92 13.75
C THR A 195 3.82 -11.34 12.38
N PRO A 196 2.67 -11.73 11.81
CA PRO A 196 2.24 -11.22 10.52
C PRO A 196 1.83 -9.75 10.62
N VAL A 197 2.31 -8.95 9.67
CA VAL A 197 1.95 -7.53 9.58
C VAL A 197 1.48 -7.15 8.18
N SER A 198 0.56 -6.20 8.11
CA SER A 198 0.12 -5.57 6.88
C SER A 198 1.08 -4.45 6.49
N MET A 199 1.49 -4.46 5.21
CA MET A 199 2.21 -3.37 4.57
C MET A 199 1.37 -2.74 3.44
N ASN A 200 0.03 -2.85 3.52
CA ASN A 200 -0.93 -2.35 2.53
C ASN A 200 -0.79 -2.97 1.13
N LEU A 201 -0.40 -4.24 1.04
CA LEU A 201 -0.44 -5.01 -0.20
C LEU A 201 -1.71 -5.85 -0.22
N TRP A 202 -2.75 -5.34 -0.87
CA TRP A 202 -4.09 -5.92 -0.89
C TRP A 202 -4.48 -6.42 -2.28
N CYS A 203 -5.29 -7.46 -2.32
CA CYS A 203 -5.91 -7.99 -3.53
C CYS A 203 -7.43 -7.89 -3.39
N PHE A 204 -8.09 -7.25 -4.34
CA PHE A 204 -9.52 -6.97 -4.26
C PHE A 204 -10.26 -7.39 -5.53
N HIS A 205 -11.48 -7.91 -5.34
CA HIS A 205 -12.50 -7.94 -6.39
C HIS A 205 -13.10 -6.54 -6.60
N PRO A 206 -13.41 -6.11 -7.81
CA PRO A 206 -13.88 -4.73 -8.08
C PRO A 206 -15.21 -4.37 -7.40
N SER A 207 -16.01 -5.35 -6.99
CA SER A 207 -17.25 -5.12 -6.21
C SER A 207 -17.03 -4.36 -4.90
N ILE A 208 -15.84 -4.47 -4.30
CA ILE A 208 -15.50 -3.75 -3.06
C ILE A 208 -15.63 -2.23 -3.20
N LEU A 209 -15.41 -1.70 -4.42
CA LEU A 209 -15.44 -0.27 -4.68
C LEU A 209 -16.80 0.36 -4.33
N GLY A 210 -17.92 -0.36 -4.59
CA GLY A 210 -19.26 0.09 -4.20
C GLY A 210 -19.45 0.12 -2.68
N SER A 211 -18.95 -0.88 -1.97
CA SER A 211 -19.00 -0.94 -0.51
C SER A 211 -18.15 0.15 0.13
N LEU A 212 -16.93 0.35 -0.37
CA LEU A 212 -16.05 1.44 0.08
C LEU A 212 -16.65 2.83 -0.19
N GLN A 213 -17.32 3.00 -1.33
CA GLN A 213 -18.03 4.24 -1.66
C GLN A 213 -19.11 4.55 -0.63
N SER A 214 -19.94 3.55 -0.26
CA SER A 214 -21.00 3.72 0.75
C SER A 214 -20.44 4.06 2.14
N LEU A 215 -19.34 3.42 2.53
CA LEU A 215 -18.67 3.73 3.80
C LEU A 215 -18.04 5.12 3.79
N TRP A 216 -17.46 5.52 2.67
CA TRP A 216 -16.96 6.89 2.48
C TRP A 216 -18.05 7.93 2.60
N GLU A 217 -19.21 7.74 1.97
CA GLU A 217 -20.34 8.67 2.02
C GLU A 217 -20.82 8.88 3.47
N LYS A 218 -20.97 7.79 4.22
CA LYS A 218 -21.29 7.86 5.65
C LYS A 218 -20.23 8.61 6.46
N PHE A 219 -18.96 8.24 6.29
CA PHE A 219 -17.83 8.92 6.95
C PHE A 219 -17.85 10.43 6.62
N PHE A 220 -18.04 10.78 5.35
CA PHE A 220 -18.04 12.16 4.90
C PHE A 220 -19.19 12.95 5.54
N ASP A 221 -20.40 12.38 5.62
CA ASP A 221 -21.55 13.03 6.26
C ASP A 221 -21.30 13.38 7.73
N GLU A 222 -20.60 12.50 8.44
CA GLU A 222 -20.25 12.68 9.85
C GLU A 222 -19.06 13.67 10.04
N ASN A 223 -18.20 13.83 9.04
CA ASN A 223 -16.93 14.55 9.16
C ASN A 223 -16.78 15.76 8.22
N ARG A 224 -17.88 16.27 7.62
CA ARG A 224 -17.85 17.34 6.60
C ARG A 224 -17.06 18.58 6.97
N GLN A 225 -17.04 18.93 8.26
CA GLN A 225 -16.35 20.13 8.77
C GLN A 225 -14.95 19.83 9.36
N SER A 226 -14.55 18.57 9.38
CA SER A 226 -13.25 18.20 9.90
C SER A 226 -12.15 18.47 8.86
N GLU A 227 -11.11 19.17 9.26
CA GLU A 227 -9.93 19.38 8.41
C GLU A 227 -8.90 18.24 8.51
N THR A 228 -9.04 17.34 9.48
CA THR A 228 -8.02 16.34 9.83
C THR A 228 -8.50 14.90 9.78
N ALA A 229 -9.82 14.63 9.89
CA ALA A 229 -10.35 13.26 9.86
C ALA A 229 -9.98 12.53 8.57
N GLU A 230 -9.63 11.26 8.63
CA GLU A 230 -9.25 10.43 7.50
C GLU A 230 -10.07 9.15 7.46
N CYS A 231 -10.65 8.86 6.31
CA CYS A 231 -11.31 7.58 6.03
C CYS A 231 -10.24 6.55 5.67
N LEU A 232 -9.81 5.78 6.65
CA LEU A 232 -8.72 4.81 6.52
C LEU A 232 -9.23 3.49 5.97
N LEU A 233 -8.54 2.94 4.99
CA LEU A 233 -8.91 1.68 4.36
C LEU A 233 -8.98 0.51 5.36
N PRO A 234 -8.03 0.30 6.27
CA PRO A 234 -8.13 -0.79 7.25
C PRO A 234 -9.40 -0.72 8.11
N VAL A 235 -9.83 0.49 8.50
CA VAL A 235 -11.07 0.70 9.27
C VAL A 235 -12.30 0.33 8.46
N CYS A 236 -12.35 0.73 7.18
CA CYS A 236 -13.45 0.33 6.29
C CYS A 236 -13.47 -1.19 6.06
N ILE A 237 -12.30 -1.81 5.89
CA ILE A 237 -12.19 -3.26 5.74
C ILE A 237 -12.70 -3.99 6.99
N SER A 238 -12.29 -3.59 8.19
CA SER A 238 -12.82 -4.17 9.44
C SER A 238 -14.34 -4.03 9.51
N THR A 239 -14.88 -2.88 9.10
CA THR A 239 -16.34 -2.67 9.05
C THR A 239 -17.02 -3.64 8.06
N LEU A 240 -16.40 -3.94 6.91
CA LEU A 240 -16.95 -4.91 5.96
C LEU A 240 -16.92 -6.34 6.51
N MET A 241 -15.86 -6.72 7.22
CA MET A 241 -15.76 -8.01 7.89
C MET A 241 -16.86 -8.19 8.93
N ASP A 242 -17.08 -7.17 9.78
CA ASP A 242 -18.03 -7.21 10.89
C ASP A 242 -19.50 -7.25 10.43
N LEU A 243 -19.85 -6.51 9.37
CA LEU A 243 -21.23 -6.25 8.99
C LEU A 243 -21.72 -7.05 7.78
N TYR A 244 -20.82 -7.54 6.91
CA TYR A 244 -21.20 -8.08 5.59
C TYR A 244 -20.67 -9.48 5.28
N ASP A 245 -20.16 -10.20 6.29
CA ASP A 245 -19.57 -11.54 6.12
C ASP A 245 -18.46 -11.53 5.03
N PHE A 246 -17.67 -10.44 5.04
CA PHE A 246 -16.57 -10.25 4.11
C PHE A 246 -15.32 -10.95 4.64
N GLN A 247 -14.76 -11.86 3.87
CA GLN A 247 -13.64 -12.68 4.28
C GLN A 247 -12.34 -12.20 3.64
N ILE A 248 -11.26 -12.20 4.41
CA ILE A 248 -9.94 -11.82 3.93
C ILE A 248 -8.98 -12.96 4.18
N SER A 249 -8.52 -13.60 3.11
CA SER A 249 -7.43 -14.56 3.20
C SER A 249 -6.10 -13.83 3.45
N THR A 250 -5.26 -14.39 4.30
CA THR A 250 -3.89 -13.89 4.51
C THR A 250 -2.91 -14.81 3.81
N VAL A 251 -2.00 -14.23 3.04
CA VAL A 251 -0.98 -14.96 2.31
C VAL A 251 0.39 -14.45 2.75
N PRO A 252 1.20 -15.24 3.46
CA PRO A 252 2.50 -14.80 3.93
C PRO A 252 3.47 -14.63 2.77
N SER A 253 4.20 -13.51 2.77
CA SER A 253 5.33 -13.28 1.90
C SER A 253 6.63 -13.72 2.57
N GLU A 254 7.53 -14.32 1.80
CA GLU A 254 8.88 -14.64 2.25
C GLU A 254 9.87 -13.48 2.04
N GLU A 255 9.45 -12.45 1.28
CA GLU A 255 10.27 -11.29 0.96
C GLU A 255 10.49 -10.36 2.15
N GLU A 256 11.55 -9.58 2.05
CA GLU A 256 11.74 -8.43 2.92
C GLU A 256 11.07 -7.20 2.32
N TRP A 257 10.21 -6.56 3.10
CA TRP A 257 9.68 -5.26 2.72
C TRP A 257 10.77 -4.18 2.81
N THR A 258 10.69 -3.20 1.92
CA THR A 258 11.59 -2.05 1.92
C THR A 258 10.82 -0.80 1.57
N GLY A 259 10.89 0.22 2.42
CA GLY A 259 10.20 1.49 2.18
C GLY A 259 11.03 2.69 2.64
N LEU A 260 10.76 3.83 2.05
CA LEU A 260 11.34 5.10 2.44
C LEU A 260 10.50 5.71 3.56
N THR A 261 10.89 5.55 4.82
CA THR A 261 10.17 6.15 5.96
C THR A 261 10.78 7.49 6.36
N ASN A 262 12.11 7.56 6.36
CA ASN A 262 12.88 8.74 6.68
C ASN A 262 13.93 9.02 5.58
N PRO A 263 14.40 10.27 5.43
CA PRO A 263 15.48 10.58 4.49
C PRO A 263 16.76 9.78 4.71
N ASP A 264 17.06 9.44 5.96
CA ASP A 264 18.25 8.67 6.35
C ASP A 264 18.18 7.20 5.90
N ASP A 265 16.99 6.70 5.55
CA ASP A 265 16.82 5.34 5.02
C ASP A 265 17.33 5.20 3.57
N LEU A 266 17.55 6.31 2.86
CA LEU A 266 17.78 6.31 1.41
C LEU A 266 18.97 5.45 0.97
N GLU A 267 20.13 5.60 1.62
CA GLU A 267 21.32 4.81 1.26
C GLU A 267 21.14 3.31 1.56
N LEU A 268 20.46 2.98 2.65
CA LEU A 268 20.13 1.60 2.99
C LEU A 268 19.19 0.99 1.94
N VAL A 269 18.15 1.73 1.56
CA VAL A 269 17.18 1.31 0.54
C VAL A 269 17.87 1.11 -0.82
N ARG A 270 18.75 2.03 -1.24
CA ARG A 270 19.51 1.90 -2.47
C ARG A 270 20.37 0.64 -2.49
N ASN A 271 21.10 0.38 -1.42
CA ASN A 271 21.94 -0.81 -1.29
C ASN A 271 21.12 -2.09 -1.34
N LYS A 272 19.96 -2.10 -0.68
CA LYS A 272 19.06 -3.24 -0.66
C LYS A 272 18.46 -3.51 -2.05
N ILE A 273 17.95 -2.48 -2.72
CA ILE A 273 17.42 -2.59 -4.09
C ILE A 273 18.53 -3.05 -5.05
N TYR A 274 19.74 -2.51 -4.91
CA TYR A 274 20.88 -2.95 -5.70
C TYR A 274 21.14 -4.45 -5.57
N ASN A 275 21.14 -4.99 -4.37
CA ASN A 275 21.39 -6.41 -4.11
C ASN A 275 20.25 -7.31 -4.60
N LEU A 276 18.99 -6.84 -4.55
CA LEU A 276 17.82 -7.61 -4.97
C LEU A 276 17.61 -7.63 -6.49
N ARG A 277 18.17 -6.64 -7.22
CA ARG A 277 17.89 -6.44 -8.65
C ARG A 277 19.10 -6.66 -9.57
N ASN A 278 20.25 -7.08 -9.05
CA ASN A 278 21.48 -7.45 -9.78
C ASN A 278 21.96 -8.82 -9.40
#